data_31aa6fbb3736c8939735adf2b6a4229b
#
_entry.id   31aa6fbb3736c8939735adf2b6a4229b
#
_cell.length_a   1.000
_cell.length_b   1.000
_cell.length_c   1.000
_cell.angle_alpha   90.00
_cell.angle_beta   90.00
_cell.angle_gamma   90.00
#
_symmetry.space_group_name_H-M   'P 1'
#
loop_
_entity.id
_entity.type
_entity.pdbx_description
1 polymer ?
#
loop_
_entity_poly.entity_id
_entity_poly.type
_entity_poly.pdbx_seq_one_letter_code
_entity_poly.pdbx_strand_id
1 'polypeptide(L)'
;MTDSSLVFFPALEARLKTYDLLQHPFYQAWSNGELTREDLREYASEYWHHVSAFPAYLSALHSHLPDGKLRRVVLENLADEEGLNDGTPHSDLWLDFARGMGAEETAVRERAIAPETRALLAHFRATMQLSPAAALAALYAYESRVPAIARTKDDGLTHHYGADSATRRYFTVHTTADVHHARVWRNALAAELAAHPEETDAALAAGEDAARALWATLDGVENARQARMKTAA
;
A
#
# COMPACT_ATOMS: atom_id res chain seq x y z
N MET A 1 -26.09 -6.06 8.94
CA MET A 1 -25.00 -6.88 8.36
C MET A 1 -25.65 -8.10 7.78
N THR A 2 -25.56 -8.29 6.47
CA THR A 2 -26.10 -9.48 5.80
C THR A 2 -25.23 -10.70 6.12
N ASP A 3 -25.83 -11.90 6.08
CA ASP A 3 -25.15 -13.18 6.41
C ASP A 3 -23.85 -13.38 5.60
N SER A 4 -23.82 -12.92 4.34
CA SER A 4 -22.66 -12.96 3.45
C SER A 4 -21.44 -12.19 3.97
N SER A 5 -21.62 -11.03 4.61
CA SER A 5 -20.50 -10.26 5.14
C SER A 5 -19.85 -10.87 6.38
N LEU A 6 -20.62 -11.70 7.13
CA LEU A 6 -20.12 -12.43 8.29
C LEU A 6 -19.13 -13.54 7.92
N VAL A 7 -19.23 -14.08 6.69
CA VAL A 7 -18.34 -15.14 6.20
C VAL A 7 -17.22 -14.58 5.33
N PHE A 8 -17.48 -13.53 4.53
CA PHE A 8 -16.54 -12.95 3.59
C PHE A 8 -15.27 -12.42 4.25
N PHE A 9 -15.41 -11.49 5.22
CA PHE A 9 -14.22 -10.86 5.81
C PHE A 9 -13.33 -11.84 6.56
N PRO A 10 -13.83 -12.80 7.36
CA PRO A 10 -12.99 -13.85 7.92
C PRO A 10 -12.24 -14.66 6.86
N ALA A 11 -12.89 -14.97 5.74
CA ALA A 11 -12.26 -15.70 4.63
C ALA A 11 -11.17 -14.85 3.94
N LEU A 12 -11.45 -13.58 3.66
CA LEU A 12 -10.46 -12.65 3.11
C LEU A 12 -9.27 -12.48 4.07
N GLU A 13 -9.51 -12.23 5.35
CA GLU A 13 -8.45 -12.07 6.35
C GLU A 13 -7.56 -13.31 6.47
N ALA A 14 -8.14 -14.52 6.36
CA ALA A 14 -7.37 -15.76 6.36
C ALA A 14 -6.42 -15.84 5.14
N ARG A 15 -6.87 -15.41 3.95
CA ARG A 15 -6.03 -15.33 2.74
C ARG A 15 -4.94 -14.28 2.87
N LEU A 16 -5.28 -13.07 3.35
CA LEU A 16 -4.33 -11.97 3.54
C LEU A 16 -3.22 -12.32 4.55
N LYS A 17 -3.52 -13.16 5.55
CA LYS A 17 -2.54 -13.61 6.55
C LYS A 17 -1.35 -14.36 5.92
N THR A 18 -1.56 -15.04 4.80
CA THR A 18 -0.48 -15.72 4.07
C THR A 18 0.57 -14.75 3.54
N TYR A 19 0.15 -13.52 3.25
CA TYR A 19 0.99 -12.45 2.70
C TYR A 19 1.12 -11.28 3.70
N ASP A 20 1.17 -11.58 5.00
CA ASP A 20 1.38 -10.56 6.03
C ASP A 20 2.76 -9.93 5.89
N LEU A 21 2.80 -8.70 5.34
CA LEU A 21 4.05 -8.00 5.03
C LEU A 21 4.94 -7.79 6.26
N LEU A 22 4.39 -7.77 7.47
CA LEU A 22 5.18 -7.69 8.70
C LEU A 22 5.99 -8.98 8.97
N GLN A 23 5.65 -10.09 8.32
CA GLN A 23 6.42 -11.33 8.36
C GLN A 23 7.43 -11.45 7.21
N HIS A 24 7.43 -10.49 6.28
CA HIS A 24 8.38 -10.49 5.16
C HIS A 24 9.82 -10.23 5.66
N PRO A 25 10.84 -10.98 5.16
CA PRO A 25 12.22 -10.84 5.62
C PRO A 25 12.75 -9.41 5.62
N PHE A 26 12.43 -8.61 4.59
CA PHE A 26 12.84 -7.21 4.52
C PHE A 26 12.25 -6.37 5.66
N TYR A 27 10.96 -6.55 6.00
CA TYR A 27 10.34 -5.80 7.09
C TYR A 27 10.76 -6.31 8.47
N GLN A 28 11.07 -7.59 8.60
CA GLN A 28 11.70 -8.13 9.80
C GLN A 28 13.10 -7.51 10.03
N ALA A 29 13.93 -7.45 8.98
CA ALA A 29 15.23 -6.79 9.05
C ALA A 29 15.10 -5.29 9.39
N TRP A 30 14.06 -4.61 8.89
CA TRP A 30 13.75 -3.23 9.27
C TRP A 30 13.48 -3.10 10.78
N SER A 31 12.58 -3.94 11.31
CA SER A 31 12.17 -3.91 12.71
C SER A 31 13.31 -4.23 13.66
N ASN A 32 14.26 -5.07 13.22
CA ASN A 32 15.44 -5.46 13.99
C ASN A 32 16.61 -4.46 13.88
N GLY A 33 16.50 -3.43 13.02
CA GLY A 33 17.62 -2.50 12.79
C GLY A 33 18.77 -3.11 11.98
N GLU A 34 18.50 -4.14 11.21
CA GLU A 34 19.51 -4.89 10.42
C GLU A 34 19.74 -4.31 9.01
N LEU A 35 18.86 -3.37 8.57
CA LEU A 35 19.02 -2.70 7.30
C LEU A 35 20.05 -1.58 7.40
N THR A 36 20.81 -1.39 6.33
CA THR A 36 21.67 -0.22 6.20
C THR A 36 20.85 1.00 5.73
N ARG A 37 21.41 2.18 5.89
CA ARG A 37 20.82 3.41 5.34
C ARG A 37 20.68 3.34 3.81
N GLU A 38 21.60 2.64 3.14
CA GLU A 38 21.54 2.37 1.71
C GLU A 38 20.36 1.46 1.36
N ASP A 39 20.11 0.41 2.14
CA ASP A 39 18.95 -0.48 1.91
C ASP A 39 17.63 0.29 2.02
N LEU A 40 17.52 1.20 2.99
CA LEU A 40 16.35 2.07 3.16
C LEU A 40 16.21 3.08 2.02
N ARG A 41 17.32 3.65 1.54
CA ARG A 41 17.34 4.56 0.38
C ARG A 41 16.86 3.84 -0.89
N GLU A 42 17.37 2.64 -1.15
CA GLU A 42 16.98 1.84 -2.31
C GLU A 42 15.50 1.43 -2.25
N TYR A 43 15.03 1.00 -1.08
CA TYR A 43 13.61 0.71 -0.84
C TYR A 43 12.74 1.96 -1.05
N ALA A 44 13.12 3.09 -0.46
CA ALA A 44 12.36 4.34 -0.58
C ALA A 44 12.23 4.77 -2.04
N SER A 45 13.31 4.62 -2.81
CA SER A 45 13.34 4.98 -4.23
C SER A 45 12.51 4.03 -5.09
N GLU A 46 12.52 2.73 -4.79
CA GLU A 46 11.76 1.74 -5.56
C GLU A 46 10.26 1.81 -5.25
N TYR A 47 9.90 1.85 -3.97
CA TYR A 47 8.50 1.79 -3.56
C TYR A 47 7.74 3.10 -3.81
N TRP A 48 8.46 4.22 -4.02
CA TRP A 48 7.87 5.51 -4.41
C TRP A 48 6.97 5.39 -5.64
N HIS A 49 7.33 4.54 -6.60
CA HIS A 49 6.52 4.33 -7.80
C HIS A 49 5.11 3.81 -7.50
N HIS A 50 4.97 2.96 -6.47
CA HIS A 50 3.65 2.50 -6.01
C HIS A 50 2.90 3.61 -5.28
N VAL A 51 3.56 4.31 -4.35
CA VAL A 51 2.96 5.41 -3.59
C VAL A 51 2.47 6.52 -4.52
N SER A 52 3.31 6.96 -5.47
CA SER A 52 2.97 8.01 -6.43
C SER A 52 1.88 7.60 -7.44
N ALA A 53 1.70 6.30 -7.68
CA ALA A 53 0.65 5.79 -8.57
C ALA A 53 -0.70 5.59 -7.86
N PHE A 54 -0.73 5.61 -6.52
CA PHE A 54 -1.94 5.25 -5.76
C PHE A 54 -3.14 6.18 -6.04
N PRO A 55 -2.99 7.53 -6.12
CA PRO A 55 -4.08 8.42 -6.52
C PRO A 55 -4.64 8.07 -7.91
N ALA A 56 -3.79 7.65 -8.85
CA ALA A 56 -4.24 7.25 -10.18
C ALA A 56 -5.08 5.96 -10.17
N TYR A 57 -4.86 5.05 -9.22
CA TYR A 57 -5.72 3.88 -9.03
C TYR A 57 -7.12 4.30 -8.58
N LEU A 58 -7.20 5.18 -7.58
CA LEU A 58 -8.48 5.73 -7.10
C LEU A 58 -9.21 6.51 -8.20
N SER A 59 -8.49 7.33 -8.96
CA SER A 59 -9.03 8.06 -10.12
C SER A 59 -9.58 7.10 -11.18
N ALA A 60 -8.88 6.01 -11.48
CA ALA A 60 -9.34 4.99 -12.42
C ALA A 60 -10.64 4.33 -11.95
N LEU A 61 -10.73 3.93 -10.69
CA LEU A 61 -11.97 3.39 -10.11
C LEU A 61 -13.09 4.44 -10.15
N HIS A 62 -12.81 5.67 -9.69
CA HIS A 62 -13.78 6.76 -9.67
C HIS A 62 -14.40 7.04 -11.06
N SER A 63 -13.59 6.96 -12.13
CA SER A 63 -14.00 7.35 -13.48
C SER A 63 -15.13 6.49 -14.07
N HIS A 64 -15.27 5.24 -13.67
CA HIS A 64 -16.29 4.33 -14.19
C HIS A 64 -17.39 3.95 -13.17
N LEU A 65 -17.26 4.44 -11.91
CA LEU A 65 -18.34 4.24 -10.96
C LEU A 65 -19.59 5.08 -11.35
N PRO A 66 -20.79 4.52 -11.20
CA PRO A 66 -22.02 5.27 -11.38
C PRO A 66 -22.11 6.42 -10.36
N ASP A 67 -22.95 7.41 -10.63
CA ASP A 67 -23.23 8.47 -9.65
C ASP A 67 -23.77 7.86 -8.35
N GLY A 68 -23.30 8.37 -7.21
CA GLY A 68 -23.76 7.87 -5.92
C GLY A 68 -22.75 7.94 -4.78
N LYS A 69 -23.07 7.22 -3.72
CA LYS A 69 -22.29 7.25 -2.47
C LYS A 69 -20.88 6.69 -2.65
N LEU A 70 -20.73 5.54 -3.33
CA LEU A 70 -19.43 4.91 -3.53
C LEU A 70 -18.47 5.81 -4.29
N ARG A 71 -18.94 6.46 -5.37
CA ARG A 71 -18.12 7.38 -6.13
C ARG A 71 -17.60 8.56 -5.30
N ARG A 72 -18.41 9.09 -4.38
CA ARG A 72 -17.99 10.17 -3.46
C ARG A 72 -16.96 9.66 -2.44
N VAL A 73 -17.14 8.45 -1.91
CA VAL A 73 -16.19 7.82 -1.00
C VAL A 73 -14.81 7.66 -1.65
N VAL A 74 -14.76 7.21 -2.91
CA VAL A 74 -13.49 7.11 -3.65
C VAL A 74 -12.87 8.49 -3.88
N LEU A 75 -13.69 9.52 -4.18
CA LEU A 75 -13.21 10.88 -4.35
C LEU A 75 -12.64 11.48 -3.04
N GLU A 76 -13.25 11.19 -1.90
CA GLU A 76 -12.75 11.65 -0.59
C GLU A 76 -11.35 11.07 -0.31
N ASN A 77 -11.15 9.77 -0.52
CA ASN A 77 -9.83 9.16 -0.35
C ASN A 77 -8.81 9.71 -1.38
N LEU A 78 -9.21 9.89 -2.64
CA LEU A 78 -8.36 10.53 -3.66
C LEU A 78 -7.94 11.94 -3.25
N ALA A 79 -8.83 12.72 -2.65
CA ALA A 79 -8.53 14.06 -2.16
C ALA A 79 -7.51 14.04 -1.00
N ASP A 80 -7.58 13.04 -0.12
CA ASP A 80 -6.60 12.84 0.94
C ASP A 80 -5.22 12.51 0.37
N GLU A 81 -5.14 11.57 -0.59
CA GLU A 81 -3.89 11.17 -1.23
C GLU A 81 -3.21 12.31 -2.01
N GLU A 82 -4.00 13.17 -2.65
CA GLU A 82 -3.51 14.37 -3.35
C GLU A 82 -3.25 15.56 -2.41
N GLY A 83 -3.41 15.39 -1.10
CA GLY A 83 -3.14 16.42 -0.10
C GLY A 83 -4.13 17.59 -0.09
N LEU A 84 -5.34 17.42 -0.65
CA LEU A 84 -6.33 18.50 -0.70
C LEU A 84 -6.92 18.84 0.67
N ASN A 85 -6.88 17.90 1.62
CA ASN A 85 -7.43 18.04 2.95
C ASN A 85 -6.38 18.46 3.99
N ASP A 86 -5.16 17.94 3.91
CA ASP A 86 -4.05 18.21 4.85
C ASP A 86 -2.92 19.07 4.27
N GLY A 87 -2.99 19.39 2.98
CA GLY A 87 -2.09 20.31 2.30
C GLY A 87 -0.77 19.70 1.79
N THR A 88 -0.57 18.37 1.87
CA THR A 88 0.65 17.71 1.37
C THR A 88 0.30 16.39 0.70
N PRO A 89 0.58 16.21 -0.61
CA PRO A 89 0.40 14.93 -1.29
C PRO A 89 1.19 13.82 -0.59
N HIS A 90 0.59 12.63 -0.46
CA HIS A 90 1.25 11.52 0.21
C HIS A 90 2.52 11.06 -0.52
N SER A 91 2.58 11.21 -1.84
CA SER A 91 3.79 10.99 -2.63
C SER A 91 4.94 11.93 -2.25
N ASP A 92 4.64 13.19 -1.86
CA ASP A 92 5.64 14.15 -1.41
C ASP A 92 6.13 13.83 0.01
N LEU A 93 5.23 13.38 0.90
CA LEU A 93 5.63 12.85 2.21
C LEU A 93 6.58 11.65 2.08
N TRP A 94 6.36 10.79 1.07
CA TRP A 94 7.27 9.68 0.79
C TRP A 94 8.62 10.17 0.27
N LEU A 95 8.66 11.24 -0.54
CA LEU A 95 9.93 11.85 -0.97
C LEU A 95 10.70 12.45 0.20
N ASP A 96 10.01 13.00 1.22
CA ASP A 96 10.66 13.44 2.46
C ASP A 96 11.35 12.25 3.16
N PHE A 97 10.71 11.09 3.22
CA PHE A 97 11.34 9.88 3.72
C PHE A 97 12.55 9.47 2.86
N ALA A 98 12.42 9.44 1.55
CA ALA A 98 13.50 9.08 0.64
C ALA A 98 14.72 10.03 0.80
N ARG A 99 14.49 11.35 0.86
CA ARG A 99 15.53 12.37 1.13
C ARG A 99 16.18 12.17 2.49
N GLY A 100 15.38 11.89 3.53
CA GLY A 100 15.89 11.56 4.85
C GLY A 100 16.80 10.34 4.88
N MET A 101 16.62 9.40 3.96
CA MET A 101 17.51 8.23 3.77
C MET A 101 18.68 8.51 2.82
N GLY A 102 18.79 9.72 2.27
CA GLY A 102 19.91 10.14 1.41
C GLY A 102 19.66 9.93 -0.08
N ALA A 103 18.41 9.80 -0.52
CA ALA A 103 18.06 9.77 -1.94
C ALA A 103 17.89 11.19 -2.49
N GLU A 104 18.38 11.40 -3.73
CA GLU A 104 18.08 12.61 -4.49
C GLU A 104 16.72 12.46 -5.18
N GLU A 105 15.88 13.47 -5.11
CA GLU A 105 14.50 13.42 -5.62
C GLU A 105 14.42 13.08 -7.10
N THR A 106 15.29 13.70 -7.93
CA THR A 106 15.36 13.41 -9.36
C THR A 106 15.70 11.95 -9.61
N ALA A 107 16.66 11.40 -8.86
CA ALA A 107 17.03 9.99 -8.96
C ALA A 107 15.90 9.04 -8.56
N VAL A 108 15.07 9.41 -7.58
CA VAL A 108 13.89 8.65 -7.18
C VAL A 108 12.87 8.63 -8.33
N ARG A 109 12.54 9.81 -8.86
CA ARG A 109 11.52 9.97 -9.92
C ARG A 109 11.91 9.30 -11.24
N GLU A 110 13.20 9.32 -11.58
CA GLU A 110 13.75 8.79 -12.84
C GLU A 110 14.23 7.33 -12.74
N ARG A 111 14.15 6.74 -11.55
CA ARG A 111 14.57 5.36 -11.32
C ARG A 111 13.88 4.39 -12.28
N ALA A 112 14.64 3.49 -12.88
CA ALA A 112 14.10 2.37 -13.64
C ALA A 112 13.34 1.41 -12.70
N ILE A 113 12.06 1.19 -12.99
CA ILE A 113 11.16 0.39 -12.16
C ILE A 113 11.52 -1.09 -12.28
N ALA A 114 11.74 -1.76 -11.14
CA ALA A 114 12.00 -3.20 -11.08
C ALA A 114 10.81 -4.02 -11.65
N PRO A 115 11.07 -5.24 -12.16
CA PRO A 115 10.01 -6.07 -12.74
C PRO A 115 8.84 -6.33 -11.78
N GLU A 116 9.13 -6.59 -10.51
CA GLU A 116 8.14 -6.89 -9.46
C GLU A 116 7.27 -5.67 -9.14
N THR A 117 7.89 -4.50 -9.02
CA THR A 117 7.17 -3.22 -8.84
C THR A 117 6.33 -2.89 -10.06
N ARG A 118 6.86 -3.11 -11.26
CA ARG A 118 6.10 -2.93 -12.52
C ARG A 118 4.87 -3.84 -12.56
N ALA A 119 5.01 -5.09 -12.12
CA ALA A 119 3.91 -6.04 -12.02
C ALA A 119 2.85 -5.58 -11.00
N LEU A 120 3.27 -5.05 -9.83
CA LEU A 120 2.38 -4.47 -8.83
C LEU A 120 1.57 -3.31 -9.42
N LEU A 121 2.23 -2.34 -10.08
CA LEU A 121 1.57 -1.21 -10.71
C LEU A 121 0.55 -1.63 -11.76
N ALA A 122 0.92 -2.60 -12.60
CA ALA A 122 0.03 -3.15 -13.64
C ALA A 122 -1.16 -3.88 -13.00
N HIS A 123 -0.92 -4.66 -11.94
CA HIS A 123 -1.96 -5.38 -11.22
C HIS A 123 -3.01 -4.42 -10.63
N PHE A 124 -2.60 -3.41 -9.84
CA PHE A 124 -3.56 -2.46 -9.28
C PHE A 124 -4.33 -1.70 -10.35
N ARG A 125 -3.65 -1.21 -11.41
CA ARG A 125 -4.32 -0.54 -12.54
C ARG A 125 -5.39 -1.42 -13.19
N ALA A 126 -5.09 -2.69 -13.42
CA ALA A 126 -6.02 -3.63 -14.02
C ALA A 126 -7.19 -3.94 -13.06
N THR A 127 -6.91 -4.16 -11.77
CA THR A 127 -7.93 -4.47 -10.76
C THR A 127 -8.93 -3.33 -10.59
N MET A 128 -8.48 -2.06 -10.68
CA MET A 128 -9.39 -0.90 -10.60
C MET A 128 -10.37 -0.81 -11.79
N GLN A 129 -10.15 -1.57 -12.86
CA GLN A 129 -11.06 -1.64 -14.03
C GLN A 129 -12.00 -2.85 -13.99
N LEU A 130 -11.91 -3.69 -12.94
CA LEU A 130 -12.82 -4.82 -12.71
C LEU A 130 -14.12 -4.33 -12.05
N SER A 131 -14.87 -5.26 -11.46
CA SER A 131 -16.06 -4.88 -10.70
C SER A 131 -15.71 -4.02 -9.48
N PRO A 132 -16.65 -3.17 -9.00
CA PRO A 132 -16.44 -2.39 -7.78
C PRO A 132 -16.06 -3.25 -6.58
N ALA A 133 -16.66 -4.44 -6.43
CA ALA A 133 -16.35 -5.37 -5.34
C ALA A 133 -14.89 -5.85 -5.38
N ALA A 134 -14.38 -6.21 -6.57
CA ALA A 134 -12.98 -6.62 -6.74
C ALA A 134 -11.99 -5.48 -6.45
N ALA A 135 -12.27 -4.27 -6.97
CA ALA A 135 -11.45 -3.09 -6.72
C ALA A 135 -11.41 -2.72 -5.23
N LEU A 136 -12.57 -2.71 -4.55
CA LEU A 136 -12.68 -2.43 -3.12
C LEU A 136 -11.97 -3.48 -2.26
N ALA A 137 -12.01 -4.75 -2.66
CA ALA A 137 -11.30 -5.82 -1.95
C ALA A 137 -9.78 -5.63 -2.03
N ALA A 138 -9.24 -5.22 -3.19
CA ALA A 138 -7.82 -4.92 -3.34
C ALA A 138 -7.39 -3.69 -2.54
N LEU A 139 -8.18 -2.60 -2.54
CA LEU A 139 -7.93 -1.41 -1.72
C LEU A 139 -7.96 -1.75 -0.22
N TYR A 140 -8.96 -2.51 0.21
CA TYR A 140 -9.05 -2.98 1.59
C TYR A 140 -7.86 -3.86 1.98
N ALA A 141 -7.45 -4.79 1.12
CA ALA A 141 -6.32 -5.67 1.38
C ALA A 141 -5.02 -4.88 1.60
N TYR A 142 -4.81 -3.80 0.87
CA TYR A 142 -3.67 -2.89 1.04
C TYR A 142 -3.82 -2.04 2.31
N GLU A 143 -4.81 -1.16 2.36
CA GLU A 143 -4.89 -0.12 3.39
C GLU A 143 -5.22 -0.68 4.79
N SER A 144 -5.87 -1.84 4.91
CA SER A 144 -6.14 -2.45 6.22
C SER A 144 -4.86 -2.87 6.96
N ARG A 145 -3.75 -3.03 6.26
CA ARG A 145 -2.45 -3.42 6.84
C ARG A 145 -1.53 -2.23 7.09
N VAL A 146 -1.73 -1.13 6.36
CA VAL A 146 -0.85 0.04 6.41
C VAL A 146 -0.72 0.65 7.82
N PRO A 147 -1.75 0.79 8.67
CA PRO A 147 -1.57 1.34 10.01
C PRO A 147 -0.56 0.59 10.89
N ALA A 148 -0.60 -0.75 10.85
CA ALA A 148 0.35 -1.58 11.59
C ALA A 148 1.76 -1.50 10.99
N ILE A 149 1.85 -1.57 9.67
CA ILE A 149 3.11 -1.45 8.93
C ILE A 149 3.75 -0.08 9.16
N ALA A 150 2.97 1.00 9.05
CA ALA A 150 3.44 2.37 9.25
C ALA A 150 3.97 2.57 10.68
N ARG A 151 3.26 2.06 11.69
CA ARG A 151 3.74 2.10 13.08
C ARG A 151 5.07 1.38 13.26
N THR A 152 5.18 0.15 12.75
CA THR A 152 6.41 -0.65 12.86
C THR A 152 7.58 0.04 12.17
N LYS A 153 7.34 0.65 11.00
CA LYS A 153 8.37 1.41 10.28
C LYS A 153 8.78 2.69 11.01
N ASP A 154 7.82 3.43 11.55
CA ASP A 154 8.05 4.63 12.33
C ASP A 154 8.89 4.34 13.59
N ASP A 155 8.56 3.25 14.29
CA ASP A 155 9.31 2.75 15.44
C ASP A 155 10.75 2.39 15.04
N GLY A 156 10.95 1.65 13.95
CA GLY A 156 12.27 1.32 13.43
C GLY A 156 13.09 2.55 13.04
N LEU A 157 12.48 3.50 12.32
CA LEU A 157 13.12 4.75 11.92
C LEU A 157 13.58 5.57 13.13
N THR A 158 12.77 5.56 14.20
CA THR A 158 13.09 6.27 15.45
C THR A 158 14.24 5.62 16.20
N HIS A 159 14.18 4.29 16.40
CA HIS A 159 15.07 3.60 17.31
C HIS A 159 16.40 3.18 16.67
N HIS A 160 16.41 2.87 15.38
CA HIS A 160 17.57 2.30 14.71
C HIS A 160 18.24 3.23 13.70
N TYR A 161 17.46 4.13 13.07
CA TYR A 161 17.98 4.89 11.92
C TYR A 161 18.12 6.39 12.18
N GLY A 162 17.74 6.87 13.36
CA GLY A 162 17.91 8.27 13.78
C GLY A 162 17.17 9.27 12.87
N ALA A 163 16.02 8.86 12.31
CA ALA A 163 15.25 9.69 11.40
C ALA A 163 14.54 10.82 12.17
N ASP A 164 14.57 12.02 11.61
CA ASP A 164 13.84 13.18 12.14
C ASP A 164 12.33 13.10 11.85
N SER A 165 11.59 14.05 12.37
CA SER A 165 10.13 14.11 12.23
C SER A 165 9.67 14.30 10.78
N ALA A 166 10.42 15.02 9.96
CA ALA A 166 10.10 15.22 8.55
C ALA A 166 10.22 13.91 7.77
N THR A 167 11.33 13.20 7.97
CA THR A 167 11.58 11.86 7.37
C THR A 167 10.50 10.85 7.74
N ARG A 168 9.93 10.94 8.93
CA ARG A 168 8.95 10.00 9.48
C ARG A 168 7.50 10.36 9.18
N ARG A 169 7.24 11.57 8.66
CA ARG A 169 5.89 12.13 8.54
C ARG A 169 4.93 11.25 7.73
N TYR A 170 5.40 10.65 6.64
CA TYR A 170 4.59 9.71 5.87
C TYR A 170 4.00 8.61 6.76
N PHE A 171 4.84 7.98 7.57
CA PHE A 171 4.42 6.86 8.43
C PHE A 171 3.52 7.33 9.58
N THR A 172 3.83 8.47 10.21
CA THR A 172 2.98 8.98 11.30
C THR A 172 1.58 9.35 10.83
N VAL A 173 1.42 9.91 9.63
CA VAL A 173 0.10 10.19 9.01
C VAL A 173 -0.67 8.88 8.80
N HIS A 174 -0.05 7.87 8.21
CA HIS A 174 -0.70 6.61 7.86
C HIS A 174 -1.01 5.70 9.05
N THR A 175 -0.47 5.97 10.25
CA THR A 175 -0.90 5.24 11.46
C THR A 175 -2.35 5.53 11.84
N THR A 176 -2.93 6.64 11.40
CA THR A 176 -4.29 7.08 11.73
C THR A 176 -5.20 7.19 10.52
N ALA A 177 -4.74 7.76 9.42
CA ALA A 177 -5.54 7.96 8.21
C ALA A 177 -6.10 6.64 7.69
N ASP A 178 -5.26 5.62 7.55
CA ASP A 178 -5.66 4.34 6.98
C ASP A 178 -6.55 3.48 7.89
N VAL A 179 -6.63 3.78 9.18
CA VAL A 179 -7.67 3.19 10.04
C VAL A 179 -9.06 3.64 9.58
N HIS A 180 -9.18 4.91 9.17
CA HIS A 180 -10.42 5.44 8.62
C HIS A 180 -10.69 4.85 7.23
N HIS A 181 -9.72 4.89 6.33
CA HIS A 181 -9.84 4.40 4.95
C HIS A 181 -10.20 2.92 4.91
N ALA A 182 -9.48 2.06 5.66
CA ALA A 182 -9.78 0.64 5.74
C ALA A 182 -11.22 0.35 6.22
N ARG A 183 -11.73 1.13 7.19
CA ARG A 183 -13.12 1.02 7.63
C ARG A 183 -14.10 1.43 6.55
N VAL A 184 -13.78 2.48 5.82
CA VAL A 184 -14.60 2.99 4.71
C VAL A 184 -14.66 1.94 3.58
N TRP A 185 -13.52 1.39 3.16
CA TRP A 185 -13.46 0.32 2.16
C TRP A 185 -14.21 -0.93 2.60
N ARG A 186 -14.04 -1.35 3.86
CA ARG A 186 -14.76 -2.48 4.42
C ARG A 186 -16.28 -2.29 4.34
N ASN A 187 -16.78 -1.11 4.70
CA ASN A 187 -18.21 -0.82 4.68
C ASN A 187 -18.74 -0.74 3.22
N ALA A 188 -17.98 -0.13 2.32
CA ALA A 188 -18.34 -0.05 0.91
C ALA A 188 -18.38 -1.44 0.27
N LEU A 189 -17.37 -2.26 0.50
CA LEU A 189 -17.29 -3.65 0.03
C LEU A 189 -18.44 -4.51 0.58
N ALA A 190 -18.77 -4.35 1.87
CA ALA A 190 -19.91 -5.07 2.46
C ALA A 190 -21.24 -4.69 1.80
N ALA A 191 -21.43 -3.41 1.47
CA ALA A 191 -22.61 -2.92 0.79
C ALA A 191 -22.69 -3.44 -0.67
N GLU A 192 -21.56 -3.44 -1.36
CA GLU A 192 -21.45 -3.92 -2.74
C GLU A 192 -21.75 -5.42 -2.84
N LEU A 193 -21.16 -6.24 -1.95
CA LEU A 193 -21.41 -7.69 -1.90
C LEU A 193 -22.83 -8.04 -1.43
N ALA A 194 -23.50 -7.17 -0.69
CA ALA A 194 -24.90 -7.34 -0.36
C ALA A 194 -25.82 -7.12 -1.56
N ALA A 195 -25.44 -6.21 -2.46
CA ALA A 195 -26.15 -5.93 -3.70
C ALA A 195 -25.80 -6.92 -4.83
N HIS A 196 -24.55 -7.41 -4.83
CA HIS A 196 -23.96 -8.26 -5.86
C HIS A 196 -23.25 -9.50 -5.23
N PRO A 197 -24.01 -10.43 -4.61
CA PRO A 197 -23.43 -11.60 -3.94
C PRO A 197 -22.66 -12.54 -4.88
N GLU A 198 -22.95 -12.51 -6.18
CA GLU A 198 -22.23 -13.23 -7.24
C GLU A 198 -20.78 -12.81 -7.39
N GLU A 199 -20.40 -11.60 -6.93
CA GLU A 199 -19.04 -11.06 -6.99
C GLU A 199 -18.13 -11.54 -5.84
N THR A 200 -18.65 -12.32 -4.89
CA THR A 200 -17.94 -12.73 -3.67
C THR A 200 -16.61 -13.41 -3.96
N ASP A 201 -16.59 -14.39 -4.88
CA ASP A 201 -15.37 -15.12 -5.19
C ASP A 201 -14.34 -14.26 -5.94
N ALA A 202 -14.80 -13.40 -6.84
CA ALA A 202 -13.94 -12.46 -7.56
C ALA A 202 -13.31 -11.44 -6.60
N ALA A 203 -14.07 -10.92 -5.64
CA ALA A 203 -13.58 -10.01 -4.61
C ALA A 203 -12.55 -10.69 -3.68
N LEU A 204 -12.79 -11.95 -3.26
CA LEU A 204 -11.83 -12.73 -2.47
C LEU A 204 -10.51 -12.91 -3.22
N ALA A 205 -10.59 -13.27 -4.50
CA ALA A 205 -9.41 -13.46 -5.35
C ALA A 205 -8.65 -12.13 -5.53
N ALA A 206 -9.34 -11.02 -5.84
CA ALA A 206 -8.73 -9.72 -6.03
C ALA A 206 -7.99 -9.21 -4.79
N GLY A 207 -8.57 -9.39 -3.60
CA GLY A 207 -7.90 -9.02 -2.35
C GLY A 207 -6.65 -9.86 -2.08
N GLU A 208 -6.71 -11.18 -2.30
CA GLU A 208 -5.56 -12.08 -2.16
C GLU A 208 -4.46 -11.74 -3.18
N ASP A 209 -4.83 -11.50 -4.44
CA ASP A 209 -3.88 -11.18 -5.51
C ASP A 209 -3.16 -9.84 -5.25
N ALA A 210 -3.87 -8.84 -4.70
CA ALA A 210 -3.27 -7.58 -4.29
C ALA A 210 -2.22 -7.79 -3.18
N ALA A 211 -2.55 -8.57 -2.15
CA ALA A 211 -1.60 -8.88 -1.06
C ALA A 211 -0.39 -9.68 -1.58
N ARG A 212 -0.59 -10.63 -2.48
CA ARG A 212 0.48 -11.40 -3.12
C ARG A 212 1.38 -10.50 -3.98
N ALA A 213 0.82 -9.54 -4.73
CA ALA A 213 1.60 -8.62 -5.55
C ALA A 213 2.46 -7.67 -4.69
N LEU A 214 1.94 -7.21 -3.54
CA LEU A 214 2.70 -6.43 -2.57
C LEU A 214 3.86 -7.23 -1.96
N TRP A 215 3.61 -8.49 -1.58
CA TRP A 215 4.63 -9.40 -1.09
C TRP A 215 5.74 -9.61 -2.14
N ALA A 216 5.38 -9.91 -3.38
CA ALA A 216 6.33 -10.11 -4.46
C ALA A 216 7.19 -8.86 -4.74
N THR A 217 6.64 -7.67 -4.56
CA THR A 217 7.41 -6.42 -4.66
C THR A 217 8.49 -6.35 -3.59
N LEU A 218 8.19 -6.75 -2.35
CA LEU A 218 9.20 -6.82 -1.29
C LEU A 218 10.22 -7.95 -1.54
N ASP A 219 9.82 -9.08 -2.16
CA ASP A 219 10.77 -10.09 -2.61
C ASP A 219 11.80 -9.49 -3.59
N GLY A 220 11.34 -8.66 -4.54
CA GLY A 220 12.23 -7.94 -5.47
C GLY A 220 13.22 -7.02 -4.75
N VAL A 221 12.73 -6.25 -3.77
CA VAL A 221 13.57 -5.36 -2.95
C VAL A 221 14.60 -6.17 -2.15
N GLU A 222 14.18 -7.25 -1.49
CA GLU A 222 15.07 -8.11 -0.68
C GLU A 222 16.10 -8.83 -1.54
N ASN A 223 15.71 -9.35 -2.69
CA ASN A 223 16.63 -9.99 -3.64
C ASN A 223 17.70 -9.01 -4.13
N ALA A 224 17.32 -7.77 -4.44
CA ALA A 224 18.27 -6.73 -4.81
C ALA A 224 19.22 -6.38 -3.66
N ARG A 225 18.72 -6.31 -2.42
CA ARG A 225 19.53 -6.12 -1.21
C ARG A 225 20.54 -7.24 -1.04
N GLN A 226 20.11 -8.49 -1.13
CA GLN A 226 20.98 -9.67 -0.99
C GLN A 226 22.05 -9.72 -2.09
N ALA A 227 21.73 -9.31 -3.31
CA ALA A 227 22.70 -9.23 -4.39
C ALA A 227 23.80 -8.19 -4.11
N ARG A 228 23.44 -6.99 -3.60
CA ARG A 228 24.41 -5.95 -3.21
C ARG A 228 25.35 -6.47 -2.10
N MET A 229 24.83 -7.13 -1.07
CA MET A 229 25.62 -7.68 0.03
C MET A 229 26.68 -8.70 -0.46
N LYS A 230 26.30 -9.56 -1.42
CA LYS A 230 27.22 -10.55 -2.00
C LYS A 230 28.32 -9.91 -2.85
N THR A 231 28.05 -8.76 -3.47
CA THR A 231 29.04 -8.05 -4.29
C THR A 231 30.02 -7.25 -3.43
N ALA A 232 29.62 -6.86 -2.23
CA ALA A 232 30.45 -6.10 -1.28
C ALA A 232 31.33 -6.97 -0.36
N ALA A 233 31.10 -8.29 -0.31
CA ALA A 233 31.86 -9.27 0.47
C ALA A 233 32.98 -9.90 -0.33
#